data_83bc0757ae43fa08184b9ae9156e49b9
#
_entry.id   83bc0757ae43fa08184b9ae9156e49b9
#
_cell.length_a   1.000
_cell.length_b   1.000
_cell.length_c   1.000
_cell.angle_alpha   90.00
_cell.angle_beta   90.00
_cell.angle_gamma   90.00
#
_symmetry.space_group_name_H-M   'P 1'
#
loop_
_entity.id
_entity.type
_entity.pdbx_description
1 polymer ?
#
loop_
_entity_poly.entity_id
_entity_poly.type
_entity_poly.pdbx_seq_one_letter_code
_entity_poly.pdbx_strand_id
1 'polypeptide(L)'
;MIRHLWNEEWKDVQFDEVISVKLKFKISNYGRVINCSHEKEYLKKRTFINGYETISLKQEVNKKSTSRYVHKLVAEHFLEKENEDQIYVIHLNYDKNENSVENLQWATKREKELHQFNNPTWQEIVRNKSIAYAKLSAGKVKIIKRQLKNKRTRISMIAKRFGVSDTQIHRIKSGENWAHIKI
;
A
#
# COMPACT_ATOMS: atom_id res chain seq x y z
N MET A 1 -9.87 -19.56 27.63
CA MET A 1 -11.05 -18.66 27.59
C MET A 1 -10.71 -17.48 26.71
N ILE A 2 -11.54 -17.14 25.72
CA ILE A 2 -11.32 -15.99 24.82
C ILE A 2 -11.78 -14.75 25.58
N ARG A 3 -10.88 -13.77 25.77
CA ARG A 3 -11.22 -12.49 26.39
C ARG A 3 -11.92 -11.60 25.34
N HIS A 4 -13.13 -11.18 25.62
CA HIS A 4 -13.88 -10.23 24.79
C HIS A 4 -13.42 -8.79 25.07
N LEU A 5 -13.43 -7.96 24.03
CA LEU A 5 -13.16 -6.53 24.13
C LEU A 5 -14.49 -5.77 24.35
N TRP A 6 -14.40 -4.52 24.75
CA TRP A 6 -15.56 -3.65 24.89
C TRP A 6 -16.25 -3.46 23.52
N ASN A 7 -17.57 -3.61 23.47
CA ASN A 7 -18.36 -3.54 22.23
C ASN A 7 -17.89 -4.47 21.10
N GLU A 8 -17.29 -5.61 21.45
CA GLU A 8 -16.87 -6.57 20.44
C GLU A 8 -18.03 -7.44 19.99
N GLU A 9 -18.34 -7.34 18.71
CA GLU A 9 -19.36 -8.13 18.03
C GLU A 9 -18.71 -9.22 17.18
N TRP A 10 -19.32 -10.41 17.16
CA TRP A 10 -18.83 -11.54 16.40
C TRP A 10 -19.87 -12.02 15.40
N LYS A 11 -19.44 -12.27 14.15
CA LYS A 11 -20.26 -12.85 13.10
C LYS A 11 -19.62 -14.12 12.56
N ASP A 12 -20.44 -15.11 12.20
CA ASP A 12 -19.96 -16.32 11.52
C ASP A 12 -19.50 -15.98 10.11
N VAL A 13 -18.28 -16.44 9.75
CA VAL A 13 -17.73 -16.17 8.44
C VAL A 13 -18.36 -17.12 7.42
N GLN A 14 -19.01 -16.54 6.42
CA GLN A 14 -19.50 -17.29 5.28
C GLN A 14 -18.42 -17.32 4.18
N PHE A 15 -18.11 -18.51 3.71
CA PHE A 15 -17.20 -18.71 2.59
C PHE A 15 -17.96 -19.18 1.36
N ASP A 16 -17.33 -18.97 0.20
CA ASP A 16 -17.78 -19.54 -1.07
C ASP A 16 -17.66 -21.08 -1.06
N GLU A 17 -18.37 -21.76 -1.97
CA GLU A 17 -18.41 -23.22 -2.08
C GLU A 17 -17.05 -23.88 -2.34
N VAL A 18 -16.05 -23.09 -2.71
CA VAL A 18 -14.68 -23.55 -2.94
C VAL A 18 -13.97 -23.93 -1.63
N ILE A 19 -14.39 -23.31 -0.52
CA ILE A 19 -13.79 -23.56 0.80
C ILE A 19 -14.44 -24.76 1.48
N SER A 20 -13.64 -25.57 2.18
CA SER A 20 -14.15 -26.75 2.89
C SER A 20 -15.20 -26.37 3.94
N VAL A 21 -16.36 -27.00 3.85
CA VAL A 21 -17.51 -26.82 4.77
C VAL A 21 -17.14 -27.15 6.23
N LYS A 22 -16.09 -27.93 6.45
CA LYS A 22 -15.58 -28.27 7.79
C LYS A 22 -14.91 -27.09 8.49
N LEU A 23 -14.55 -26.06 7.74
CA LEU A 23 -13.86 -24.87 8.28
C LEU A 23 -14.90 -23.84 8.75
N LYS A 24 -14.97 -23.65 10.05
CA LYS A 24 -15.85 -22.68 10.69
C LYS A 24 -15.03 -21.63 11.40
N PHE A 25 -15.31 -20.37 11.10
CA PHE A 25 -14.64 -19.22 11.71
C PHE A 25 -15.66 -18.17 12.12
N LYS A 26 -15.33 -17.43 13.17
CA LYS A 26 -16.01 -16.17 13.52
C LYS A 26 -15.05 -15.02 13.35
N ILE A 27 -15.57 -13.89 12.92
CA ILE A 27 -14.84 -12.64 12.77
C ILE A 27 -15.47 -11.56 13.62
N SER A 28 -14.63 -10.73 14.28
CA SER A 28 -15.13 -9.60 15.06
C SER A 28 -15.00 -8.28 14.30
N ASN A 29 -15.78 -7.28 14.74
CA ASN A 29 -15.67 -5.90 14.28
C ASN A 29 -14.30 -5.26 14.54
N TYR A 30 -13.44 -5.88 15.36
CA TYR A 30 -12.04 -5.51 15.57
C TYR A 30 -11.04 -6.28 14.69
N GLY A 31 -11.52 -7.13 13.77
CA GLY A 31 -10.67 -7.96 12.92
C GLY A 31 -10.02 -9.14 13.62
N ARG A 32 -10.50 -9.52 14.79
CA ARG A 32 -10.05 -10.75 15.47
C ARG A 32 -10.77 -11.96 14.86
N VAL A 33 -10.09 -13.09 14.79
CA VAL A 33 -10.63 -14.31 14.17
C VAL A 33 -10.59 -15.48 15.16
N ILE A 34 -11.73 -16.14 15.35
CA ILE A 34 -11.86 -17.37 16.12
C ILE A 34 -12.01 -18.53 15.14
N ASN A 35 -11.26 -19.60 15.39
CA ASN A 35 -11.46 -20.89 14.72
C ASN A 35 -12.44 -21.73 15.55
N CYS A 36 -13.56 -22.10 14.94
CA CYS A 36 -14.63 -22.93 15.52
C CYS A 36 -14.69 -24.29 14.84
N SER A 37 -13.70 -24.68 14.05
CA SER A 37 -13.67 -25.96 13.32
C SER A 37 -13.37 -27.17 14.23
N HIS A 38 -13.01 -26.95 15.47
CA HIS A 38 -12.68 -27.97 16.47
C HIS A 38 -13.62 -27.86 17.67
N GLU A 39 -13.66 -28.90 18.51
CA GLU A 39 -14.48 -28.90 19.73
C GLU A 39 -14.23 -27.71 20.67
N LYS A 40 -12.97 -27.25 20.72
CA LYS A 40 -12.59 -26.08 21.49
C LYS A 40 -12.30 -24.90 20.58
N GLU A 41 -13.12 -23.89 20.67
CA GLU A 41 -12.89 -22.63 19.97
C GLU A 41 -11.63 -21.92 20.49
N TYR A 42 -10.81 -21.36 19.57
CA TYR A 42 -9.61 -20.61 19.94
C TYR A 42 -9.38 -19.41 19.05
N LEU A 43 -8.80 -18.37 19.63
CA LEU A 43 -8.39 -17.17 18.89
C LEU A 43 -7.23 -17.53 17.95
N LYS A 44 -7.40 -17.27 16.66
CA LYS A 44 -6.39 -17.58 15.65
C LYS A 44 -5.20 -16.66 15.78
N LYS A 45 -3.98 -17.21 15.72
CA LYS A 45 -2.76 -16.42 15.65
C LYS A 45 -2.72 -15.63 14.33
N ARG A 46 -2.35 -14.36 14.40
CA ARG A 46 -2.23 -13.49 13.24
C ARG A 46 -1.14 -13.95 12.29
N THR A 47 -1.45 -14.01 11.01
CA THR A 47 -0.51 -14.33 9.92
C THR A 47 -0.62 -13.27 8.84
N PHE A 48 0.49 -12.94 8.18
CA PHE A 48 0.54 -11.81 7.26
C PHE A 48 1.08 -12.20 5.89
N ILE A 49 0.50 -11.61 4.83
CA ILE A 49 1.00 -11.66 3.47
C ILE A 49 1.07 -10.22 2.95
N ASN A 50 2.24 -9.78 2.54
CA ASN A 50 2.49 -8.40 2.05
C ASN A 50 2.03 -7.30 3.03
N GLY A 51 2.14 -7.56 4.33
CA GLY A 51 1.73 -6.66 5.40
C GLY A 51 0.24 -6.67 5.71
N TYR A 52 -0.58 -7.46 5.01
CA TYR A 52 -1.99 -7.66 5.33
C TYR A 52 -2.20 -8.94 6.11
N GLU A 53 -3.03 -8.86 7.14
CA GLU A 53 -3.43 -10.04 7.91
C GLU A 53 -4.30 -10.98 7.07
N THR A 54 -4.03 -12.28 7.18
CA THR A 54 -4.71 -13.32 6.41
C THR A 54 -5.08 -14.53 7.27
N ILE A 55 -6.10 -15.24 6.83
CA ILE A 55 -6.41 -16.58 7.32
C ILE A 55 -6.15 -17.59 6.20
N SER A 56 -5.47 -18.68 6.55
CA SER A 56 -5.24 -19.80 5.65
C SER A 56 -6.41 -20.77 5.71
N LEU A 57 -6.89 -21.19 4.55
CA LEU A 57 -8.05 -22.04 4.35
C LEU A 57 -7.69 -23.19 3.44
N LYS A 58 -8.43 -24.30 3.50
CA LYS A 58 -8.30 -25.42 2.57
C LYS A 58 -9.50 -25.45 1.63
N GLN A 59 -9.22 -25.65 0.35
CA GLN A 59 -10.25 -25.85 -0.65
C GLN A 59 -10.87 -27.24 -0.51
N GLU A 60 -12.17 -27.38 -0.76
CA GLU A 60 -12.87 -28.65 -0.60
C GLU A 60 -12.42 -29.67 -1.64
N VAL A 61 -12.38 -29.31 -2.91
CA VAL A 61 -12.17 -30.24 -4.03
C VAL A 61 -10.72 -30.72 -4.10
N ASN A 62 -9.78 -29.81 -4.23
CA ASN A 62 -8.38 -30.13 -4.52
C ASN A 62 -7.46 -30.12 -3.29
N LYS A 63 -8.02 -29.83 -2.11
CA LYS A 63 -7.34 -29.72 -0.82
C LYS A 63 -6.15 -28.72 -0.80
N LYS A 64 -6.03 -27.86 -1.83
CA LYS A 64 -5.00 -26.83 -1.88
C LYS A 64 -5.25 -25.76 -0.83
N SER A 65 -4.16 -25.17 -0.34
CA SER A 65 -4.25 -24.02 0.55
C SER A 65 -4.58 -22.76 -0.22
N THR A 66 -5.50 -21.98 0.31
CA THR A 66 -5.81 -20.61 -0.14
C THR A 66 -5.84 -19.70 1.06
N SER A 67 -5.93 -18.40 0.84
CA SER A 67 -6.03 -17.42 1.94
C SER A 67 -7.10 -16.37 1.65
N ARG A 68 -7.65 -15.82 2.71
CA ARG A 68 -8.54 -14.65 2.66
C ARG A 68 -7.97 -13.56 3.55
N TYR A 69 -8.08 -12.32 3.11
CA TYR A 69 -7.65 -11.16 3.87
C TYR A 69 -8.66 -10.82 4.96
N VAL A 70 -8.17 -10.61 6.19
CA VAL A 70 -9.03 -10.33 7.35
C VAL A 70 -9.80 -9.02 7.16
N HIS A 71 -9.17 -7.94 6.69
CA HIS A 71 -9.85 -6.66 6.44
C HIS A 71 -11.02 -6.79 5.44
N LYS A 72 -10.90 -7.67 4.43
CA LYS A 72 -12.00 -7.91 3.50
C LYS A 72 -13.16 -8.66 4.17
N LEU A 73 -12.83 -9.67 4.98
CA LEU A 73 -13.86 -10.40 5.74
C LEU A 73 -14.59 -9.49 6.73
N VAL A 74 -13.88 -8.57 7.40
CA VAL A 74 -14.53 -7.57 8.27
C VAL A 74 -15.47 -6.69 7.46
N ALA A 75 -14.99 -6.16 6.34
CA ALA A 75 -15.81 -5.29 5.50
C ALA A 75 -17.04 -6.02 4.93
N GLU A 76 -16.90 -7.26 4.49
CA GLU A 76 -17.99 -8.08 3.96
C GLU A 76 -19.09 -8.37 5.01
N HIS A 77 -18.72 -8.45 6.30
CA HIS A 77 -19.68 -8.80 7.35
C HIS A 77 -20.22 -7.58 8.13
N PHE A 78 -19.50 -6.48 8.17
CA PHE A 78 -19.83 -5.34 9.03
C PHE A 78 -20.07 -4.03 8.30
N LEU A 79 -19.64 -3.88 7.03
CA LEU A 79 -19.80 -2.66 6.26
C LEU A 79 -20.74 -2.88 5.07
N GLU A 80 -21.63 -1.95 4.86
CA GLU A 80 -22.48 -1.90 3.67
C GLU A 80 -21.75 -1.22 2.52
N LYS A 81 -22.00 -1.67 1.29
CA LYS A 81 -21.52 -1.03 0.07
C LYS A 81 -22.54 0.00 -0.39
N GLU A 82 -22.08 1.17 -0.76
CA GLU A 82 -22.93 2.21 -1.36
C GLU A 82 -23.25 1.92 -2.83
N ASN A 83 -22.33 1.25 -3.53
CA ASN A 83 -22.50 0.84 -4.92
C ASN A 83 -21.70 -0.41 -5.26
N GLU A 84 -22.02 -1.07 -6.37
CA GLU A 84 -21.40 -2.32 -6.80
C GLU A 84 -19.92 -2.16 -7.25
N ASP A 85 -19.50 -0.96 -7.67
CA ASP A 85 -18.13 -0.66 -8.11
C ASP A 85 -17.13 -0.64 -6.93
N GLN A 86 -17.62 -0.63 -5.71
CA GLN A 86 -16.81 -0.69 -4.49
C GLN A 86 -16.35 -2.13 -4.22
N ILE A 87 -15.29 -2.55 -4.89
CA ILE A 87 -14.72 -3.90 -4.80
C ILE A 87 -13.41 -3.96 -3.99
N TYR A 88 -12.91 -2.82 -3.56
CA TYR A 88 -11.71 -2.70 -2.74
C TYR A 88 -12.07 -2.29 -1.31
N VAL A 89 -11.21 -2.65 -0.37
CA VAL A 89 -11.27 -2.18 1.03
C VAL A 89 -9.98 -1.43 1.32
N ILE A 90 -10.09 -0.24 1.87
CA ILE A 90 -8.97 0.61 2.27
C ILE A 90 -8.92 0.74 3.80
N HIS A 91 -7.71 0.95 4.33
CA HIS A 91 -7.47 1.28 5.73
C HIS A 91 -7.33 2.80 5.84
N LEU A 92 -8.25 3.46 6.51
CA LEU A 92 -8.34 4.92 6.56
C LEU A 92 -7.07 5.57 7.11
N ASN A 93 -6.45 4.97 8.11
CA ASN A 93 -5.21 5.44 8.72
C ASN A 93 -3.92 4.90 8.05
N TYR A 94 -4.02 4.18 6.93
CA TYR A 94 -2.93 3.51 6.21
C TYR A 94 -2.24 2.35 6.97
N ASP A 95 -2.63 2.03 8.20
CA ASP A 95 -2.09 0.88 8.92
C ASP A 95 -2.84 -0.41 8.53
N LYS A 96 -2.16 -1.26 7.78
CA LYS A 96 -2.68 -2.55 7.31
C LYS A 96 -2.91 -3.58 8.42
N ASN A 97 -2.42 -3.30 9.63
CA ASN A 97 -2.56 -4.19 10.77
C ASN A 97 -3.82 -3.91 11.60
N GLU A 98 -4.42 -2.75 11.42
CA GLU A 98 -5.62 -2.34 12.14
C GLU A 98 -6.87 -2.63 11.31
N ASN A 99 -7.44 -3.81 11.54
CA ASN A 99 -8.59 -4.33 10.81
C ASN A 99 -9.93 -4.04 11.51
N SER A 100 -10.01 -3.02 12.38
CA SER A 100 -11.27 -2.61 12.99
C SER A 100 -12.22 -2.01 11.96
N VAL A 101 -13.52 -2.24 12.14
CA VAL A 101 -14.56 -1.73 11.24
C VAL A 101 -14.49 -0.22 11.06
N GLU A 102 -14.13 0.52 12.12
CA GLU A 102 -14.00 1.98 12.12
C GLU A 102 -12.86 2.49 11.23
N ASN A 103 -11.84 1.65 11.02
CA ASN A 103 -10.68 1.96 10.18
C ASN A 103 -10.80 1.45 8.74
N LEU A 104 -11.89 0.78 8.40
CA LEU A 104 -12.09 0.18 7.08
C LEU A 104 -13.20 0.88 6.30
N GLN A 105 -13.02 0.99 4.99
CA GLN A 105 -14.03 1.53 4.09
C GLN A 105 -14.01 0.78 2.76
N TRP A 106 -15.19 0.53 2.21
CA TRP A 106 -15.33 0.10 0.83
C TRP A 106 -14.91 1.21 -0.12
N ALA A 107 -14.22 0.87 -1.18
CA ALA A 107 -13.71 1.84 -2.13
C ALA A 107 -13.77 1.30 -3.57
N THR A 108 -14.01 2.21 -4.50
CA THR A 108 -13.81 2.00 -5.93
C THR A 108 -12.30 1.95 -6.26
N LYS A 109 -11.96 1.54 -7.47
CA LYS A 109 -10.57 1.56 -7.95
C LYS A 109 -9.95 2.96 -7.84
N ARG A 110 -10.69 4.00 -8.24
CA ARG A 110 -10.21 5.38 -8.23
C ARG A 110 -9.96 5.88 -6.80
N GLU A 111 -10.87 5.64 -5.88
CA GLU A 111 -10.74 6.03 -4.48
C GLU A 111 -9.54 5.35 -3.82
N LYS A 112 -9.35 4.05 -4.07
CA LYS A 112 -8.17 3.32 -3.59
C LYS A 112 -6.86 3.93 -4.12
N GLU A 113 -6.80 4.30 -5.40
CA GLU A 113 -5.61 4.92 -6.00
C GLU A 113 -5.35 6.31 -5.42
N LEU A 114 -6.38 7.14 -5.24
CA LEU A 114 -6.27 8.44 -4.58
C LEU A 114 -5.82 8.31 -3.13
N HIS A 115 -6.42 7.38 -2.39
CA HIS A 115 -6.02 7.10 -1.01
C HIS A 115 -4.55 6.68 -0.92
N GLN A 116 -4.09 5.79 -1.79
CA GLN A 116 -2.68 5.39 -1.86
C GLN A 116 -1.76 6.57 -2.20
N PHE A 117 -2.15 7.43 -3.15
CA PHE A 117 -1.39 8.60 -3.54
C PHE A 117 -1.26 9.61 -2.38
N ASN A 118 -2.30 9.77 -1.58
CA ASN A 118 -2.32 10.68 -0.44
C ASN A 118 -1.56 10.14 0.78
N ASN A 119 -1.12 8.89 0.76
CA ASN A 119 -0.34 8.30 1.86
C ASN A 119 1.02 9.01 1.99
N PRO A 120 1.33 9.65 3.12
CA PRO A 120 2.60 10.38 3.32
C PRO A 120 3.83 9.50 3.12
N THR A 121 3.80 8.27 3.65
CA THR A 121 4.88 7.29 3.50
C THR A 121 5.10 6.91 2.03
N TRP A 122 4.03 6.74 1.26
CA TRP A 122 4.12 6.44 -0.17
C TRP A 122 4.76 7.60 -0.93
N GLN A 123 4.34 8.84 -0.66
CA GLN A 123 4.91 10.03 -1.29
C GLN A 123 6.41 10.16 -1.01
N GLU A 124 6.85 9.87 0.20
CA GLU A 124 8.26 9.86 0.57
C GLU A 124 9.04 8.78 -0.18
N ILE A 125 8.52 7.55 -0.25
CA ILE A 125 9.13 6.44 -0.99
C ILE A 125 9.26 6.79 -2.48
N VAL A 126 8.23 7.34 -3.10
CA VAL A 126 8.25 7.74 -4.51
C VAL A 126 9.27 8.84 -4.75
N ARG A 127 9.33 9.84 -3.86
CA ARG A 127 10.32 10.91 -3.92
C ARG A 127 11.75 10.36 -3.83
N ASN A 128 12.01 9.49 -2.87
CA ASN A 128 13.33 8.88 -2.68
C ASN A 128 13.74 8.01 -3.86
N LYS A 129 12.81 7.22 -4.44
CA LYS A 129 13.05 6.46 -5.66
C LYS A 129 13.39 7.35 -6.85
N SER A 130 12.66 8.45 -7.05
CA SER A 130 12.92 9.37 -8.16
C SER A 130 14.31 10.02 -8.04
N ILE A 131 14.76 10.33 -6.83
CA ILE A 131 16.11 10.84 -6.56
C ILE A 131 17.17 9.78 -6.85
N ALA A 132 16.97 8.53 -6.40
CA ALA A 132 17.90 7.43 -6.61
C ALA A 132 18.13 7.10 -8.09
N TYR A 133 17.08 7.20 -8.92
CA TYR A 133 17.16 6.97 -10.38
C TYR A 133 17.45 8.22 -11.20
N ALA A 134 17.63 9.38 -10.57
CA ALA A 134 17.96 10.61 -11.30
C ALA A 134 19.35 10.48 -11.98
N LYS A 135 19.41 10.82 -13.28
CA LYS A 135 20.68 10.85 -14.04
C LYS A 135 21.69 11.85 -13.46
N LEU A 136 21.19 12.92 -12.82
CA LEU A 136 21.98 13.98 -12.20
C LEU A 136 21.89 13.90 -10.68
N SER A 137 23.04 13.88 -10.03
CA SER A 137 23.18 14.09 -8.58
C SER A 137 23.51 15.55 -8.28
N ALA A 138 23.35 15.99 -7.02
CA ALA A 138 23.72 17.33 -6.57
C ALA A 138 25.19 17.69 -6.90
N GLY A 139 26.11 16.71 -6.79
CA GLY A 139 27.53 16.89 -7.17
C GLY A 139 27.69 17.16 -8.66
N LYS A 140 27.03 16.37 -9.51
CA LYS A 140 27.05 16.60 -10.97
C LYS A 140 26.46 17.97 -11.33
N VAL A 141 25.38 18.39 -10.66
CA VAL A 141 24.75 19.71 -10.89
C VAL A 141 25.68 20.85 -10.50
N LYS A 142 26.43 20.74 -9.38
CA LYS A 142 27.46 21.72 -9.03
C LYS A 142 28.51 21.89 -10.16
N ILE A 143 28.96 20.78 -10.73
CA ILE A 143 29.90 20.80 -11.86
C ILE A 143 29.28 21.46 -13.09
N ILE A 144 28.04 21.09 -13.45
CA ILE A 144 27.30 21.71 -14.56
C ILE A 144 27.19 23.23 -14.36
N LYS A 145 26.76 23.67 -13.18
CA LYS A 145 26.64 25.12 -12.88
C LYS A 145 27.97 25.83 -12.96
N ARG A 146 29.09 25.24 -12.53
CA ARG A 146 30.44 25.80 -12.71
C ARG A 146 30.81 25.92 -14.20
N GLN A 147 30.53 24.91 -15.02
CA GLN A 147 30.79 24.96 -16.46
C GLN A 147 29.93 26.00 -17.17
N LEU A 148 28.69 26.23 -16.73
CA LEU A 148 27.80 27.24 -17.27
C LEU A 148 28.27 28.71 -16.99
N LYS A 149 29.12 28.91 -15.97
CA LYS A 149 29.78 30.20 -15.75
C LYS A 149 30.79 30.56 -16.85
N ASN A 150 31.37 29.51 -17.48
CA ASN A 150 32.29 29.75 -18.60
C ASN A 150 31.51 29.94 -19.92
N LYS A 151 31.45 31.16 -20.42
CA LYS A 151 30.73 31.51 -21.63
C LYS A 151 31.20 30.77 -22.91
N ARG A 152 32.40 30.20 -22.90
CA ARG A 152 32.96 29.44 -24.04
C ARG A 152 32.43 28.01 -24.14
N THR A 153 31.83 27.45 -23.07
CA THR A 153 31.34 26.06 -23.07
C THR A 153 29.93 26.01 -23.67
N ARG A 154 29.77 25.25 -24.75
CA ARG A 154 28.47 25.06 -25.41
C ARG A 154 27.57 24.17 -24.55
N ILE A 155 26.29 24.52 -24.45
CA ILE A 155 25.29 23.77 -23.66
C ILE A 155 25.19 22.32 -24.16
N SER A 156 25.19 22.08 -25.48
CA SER A 156 25.15 20.73 -26.06
C SER A 156 26.33 19.84 -25.64
N MET A 157 27.51 20.41 -25.44
CA MET A 157 28.67 19.65 -24.93
C MET A 157 28.48 19.25 -23.47
N ILE A 158 27.94 20.14 -22.65
CA ILE A 158 27.60 19.82 -21.25
C ILE A 158 26.53 18.73 -21.23
N ALA A 159 25.47 18.86 -22.00
CA ALA A 159 24.37 17.91 -22.08
C ALA A 159 24.87 16.50 -22.48
N LYS A 160 25.68 16.41 -23.53
CA LYS A 160 26.30 15.17 -23.99
C LYS A 160 27.17 14.52 -22.91
N ARG A 161 28.01 15.33 -22.23
CA ARG A 161 28.91 14.85 -21.17
C ARG A 161 28.17 14.21 -19.98
N PHE A 162 27.01 14.78 -19.61
CA PHE A 162 26.23 14.29 -18.45
C PHE A 162 25.07 13.38 -18.85
N GLY A 163 24.89 13.06 -20.14
CA GLY A 163 23.86 12.16 -20.64
C GLY A 163 22.44 12.68 -20.48
N VAL A 164 22.24 14.01 -20.58
CA VAL A 164 20.95 14.70 -20.45
C VAL A 164 20.67 15.53 -21.69
N SER A 165 19.42 16.02 -21.84
CA SER A 165 19.05 16.90 -22.94
C SER A 165 19.53 18.34 -22.72
N ASP A 166 19.69 19.09 -23.81
CA ASP A 166 20.00 20.53 -23.78
C ASP A 166 18.95 21.30 -22.97
N THR A 167 17.67 20.94 -23.11
CA THR A 167 16.57 21.52 -22.34
C THR A 167 16.77 21.36 -20.83
N GLN A 168 17.26 20.20 -20.37
CA GLN A 168 17.57 19.98 -18.96
C GLN A 168 18.70 20.91 -18.48
N ILE A 169 19.73 21.16 -19.31
CA ILE A 169 20.80 22.09 -18.97
C ILE A 169 20.28 23.54 -18.95
N HIS A 170 19.39 23.91 -19.87
CA HIS A 170 18.73 25.24 -19.86
C HIS A 170 17.92 25.43 -18.57
N ARG A 171 17.15 24.47 -18.13
CA ARG A 171 16.37 24.53 -16.87
C ARG A 171 17.26 24.65 -15.63
N ILE A 172 18.43 24.01 -15.64
CA ILE A 172 19.44 24.17 -14.57
C ILE A 172 20.04 25.60 -14.60
N LYS A 173 20.28 26.14 -15.79
CA LYS A 173 20.81 27.50 -15.97
C LYS A 173 19.82 28.55 -15.54
N SER A 174 18.54 28.41 -15.88
CA SER A 174 17.47 29.35 -15.49
C SER A 174 17.09 29.23 -13.99
N GLY A 175 17.48 28.14 -13.33
CA GLY A 175 17.06 27.88 -11.95
C GLY A 175 15.68 27.26 -11.81
N GLU A 176 15.00 26.92 -12.91
CA GLU A 176 13.73 26.16 -12.87
C GLU A 176 13.91 24.81 -12.18
N ASN A 177 15.04 24.13 -12.47
CA ASN A 177 15.42 22.90 -11.80
C ASN A 177 16.71 23.11 -10.99
N TRP A 178 16.80 22.45 -9.84
CA TRP A 178 17.97 22.46 -8.96
C TRP A 178 18.35 23.88 -8.45
N ALA A 179 17.38 24.77 -8.26
CA ALA A 179 17.60 26.12 -7.72
C ALA A 179 18.30 26.10 -6.35
N HIS A 180 17.98 25.11 -5.53
CA HIS A 180 18.54 24.94 -4.19
C HIS A 180 20.05 24.61 -4.16
N ILE A 181 20.63 24.19 -5.28
CA ILE A 181 22.08 23.92 -5.39
C ILE A 181 22.82 25.20 -5.75
N LYS A 182 23.43 25.84 -4.76
CA LYS A 182 24.29 27.03 -4.92
C LYS A 182 25.75 26.66 -5.20
N ILE A 183 26.51 27.49 -5.94
CA ILE A 183 27.94 27.41 -6.27
C ILE A 183 28.66 28.72 -6.02
#